data_8b6d1f836d7b826914dab3ed18e6152c
#
_entry.id   8b6d1f836d7b826914dab3ed18e6152c
#
_cell.length_a   1.000
_cell.length_b   1.000
_cell.length_c   1.000
_cell.angle_alpha   90.00
_cell.angle_beta   90.00
_cell.angle_gamma   90.00
#
_symmetry.space_group_name_H-M   'P 1'
#
loop_
_entity.id
_entity.type
_entity.pdbx_description
1 polymer ?
#
loop_
_entity_poly.entity_id
_entity_poly.type
_entity_poly.pdbx_seq_one_letter_code
_entity_poly.pdbx_strand_id
1 'polypeptide(L)'
;SFYAFKKSLRTLLRITTDMIKMFEEDKVIIAPDLKVKDLQAKNMELDEIIEYAITKGYATEDILFTADAFSSDFVEMLHHDREILEQLNADWEKENDDPKFDKFQENLTHNFFDKERNPSGKLVLFSESVDTLNYLYDRLTKEIGRSDVLMVTAANRNRLGQTIKENFDANFDSDSMRYNIIITSDVLAEGVNLHRSNVIVNYDSPWNATRLMQRIGRVNRIGSV
;
A
#
# COMPACT_ATOMS: atom_id res chain seq x y z
N SER A 1 4.48 -2.05 6.55
CA SER A 1 4.60 -0.99 7.57
C SER A 1 3.63 -1.25 8.71
N PHE A 2 3.89 -0.66 9.84
CA PHE A 2 3.04 -0.67 11.03
C PHE A 2 1.59 -0.25 10.72
N TYR A 3 1.42 0.85 10.01
CA TYR A 3 0.10 1.34 9.58
C TYR A 3 -0.63 0.36 8.65
N ALA A 4 0.07 -0.20 7.67
CA ALA A 4 -0.54 -1.16 6.74
C ALA A 4 -0.99 -2.43 7.46
N PHE A 5 -0.26 -2.86 8.50
CA PHE A 5 -0.64 -4.01 9.33
C PHE A 5 -1.93 -3.74 10.12
N LYS A 6 -2.02 -2.59 10.83
CA LYS A 6 -3.26 -2.17 11.51
C LYS A 6 -4.46 -2.14 10.56
N LYS A 7 -4.27 -1.57 9.36
CA LYS A 7 -5.32 -1.54 8.34
C LYS A 7 -5.74 -2.94 7.89
N SER A 8 -4.78 -3.86 7.72
CA SER A 8 -5.08 -5.25 7.38
C SER A 8 -5.88 -5.96 8.47
N LEU A 9 -5.53 -5.78 9.74
CA LEU A 9 -6.28 -6.34 10.87
C LEU A 9 -7.72 -5.83 10.91
N ARG A 10 -7.93 -4.52 10.78
CA ARG A 10 -9.29 -3.94 10.71
C ARG A 10 -10.09 -4.49 9.53
N THR A 11 -9.43 -4.68 8.37
CA THR A 11 -10.07 -5.23 7.19
C THR A 11 -10.48 -6.69 7.41
N LEU A 12 -9.60 -7.51 8.01
CA LEU A 12 -9.90 -8.90 8.32
C LEU A 12 -11.05 -9.01 9.33
N LEU A 13 -11.01 -8.22 10.41
CA LEU A 13 -12.09 -8.19 11.41
C LEU A 13 -13.44 -7.84 10.76
N ARG A 14 -13.46 -6.82 9.89
CA ARG A 14 -14.69 -6.45 9.17
C ARG A 14 -15.18 -7.58 8.28
N ILE A 15 -14.30 -8.19 7.47
CA ILE A 15 -14.69 -9.29 6.58
C ILE A 15 -15.26 -10.46 7.38
N THR A 16 -14.61 -10.85 8.49
CA THR A 16 -15.10 -11.94 9.34
C THR A 16 -16.45 -11.58 9.96
N THR A 17 -16.64 -10.35 10.41
CA THR A 17 -17.92 -9.87 10.94
C THR A 17 -19.04 -9.89 9.87
N ASP A 18 -18.73 -9.41 8.65
CA ASP A 18 -19.68 -9.44 7.53
C ASP A 18 -20.06 -10.89 7.14
N MET A 19 -19.08 -11.82 7.17
CA MET A 19 -19.35 -13.24 6.94
C MET A 19 -20.31 -13.80 8.00
N ILE A 20 -20.06 -13.53 9.28
CA ILE A 20 -20.96 -13.98 10.37
C ILE A 20 -22.37 -13.45 10.16
N LYS A 21 -22.51 -12.17 9.78
CA LYS A 21 -23.79 -11.55 9.50
C LYS A 21 -24.55 -12.28 8.36
N MET A 22 -23.84 -12.72 7.29
CA MET A 22 -24.45 -13.51 6.22
C MET A 22 -25.06 -14.82 6.73
N PHE A 23 -24.41 -15.48 7.70
CA PHE A 23 -24.94 -16.69 8.34
C PHE A 23 -26.13 -16.39 9.24
N GLU A 24 -26.10 -15.30 10.00
CA GLU A 24 -27.20 -14.87 10.88
C GLU A 24 -28.45 -14.49 10.08
N GLU A 25 -28.27 -13.92 8.87
CA GLU A 25 -29.36 -13.55 7.96
C GLU A 25 -29.80 -14.70 7.05
N ASP A 26 -29.21 -15.89 7.19
CA ASP A 26 -29.44 -17.06 6.34
C ASP A 26 -29.25 -16.80 4.83
N LYS A 27 -28.29 -15.91 4.49
CA LYS A 27 -27.98 -15.47 3.14
C LYS A 27 -26.45 -15.47 2.91
N VAL A 28 -25.90 -16.64 2.60
CA VAL A 28 -24.46 -16.79 2.38
C VAL A 28 -24.13 -16.73 0.89
N ILE A 29 -23.30 -15.75 0.49
CA ILE A 29 -22.87 -15.59 -0.90
C ILE A 29 -21.51 -16.24 -1.11
N ILE A 30 -21.41 -17.14 -2.09
CA ILE A 30 -20.14 -17.66 -2.59
C ILE A 30 -19.96 -17.20 -4.04
N ALA A 31 -19.19 -16.12 -4.22
CA ALA A 31 -18.86 -15.57 -5.53
C ALA A 31 -17.36 -15.31 -5.63
N PRO A 32 -16.54 -16.29 -6.06
CA PRO A 32 -15.08 -16.19 -6.09
C PRO A 32 -14.57 -15.00 -6.92
N ASP A 33 -15.26 -14.65 -7.98
CA ASP A 33 -14.91 -13.57 -8.89
C ASP A 33 -15.43 -12.20 -8.44
N LEU A 34 -16.29 -12.15 -7.41
CA LEU A 34 -16.85 -10.93 -6.88
C LEU A 34 -15.97 -10.39 -5.76
N LYS A 35 -15.39 -9.23 -5.98
CA LYS A 35 -14.65 -8.51 -4.94
C LYS A 35 -15.61 -7.84 -3.95
N VAL A 36 -16.25 -8.62 -3.12
CA VAL A 36 -17.25 -8.18 -2.12
C VAL A 36 -16.71 -7.02 -1.29
N LYS A 37 -15.43 -7.08 -0.88
CA LYS A 37 -14.75 -5.98 -0.16
C LYS A 37 -14.76 -4.64 -0.89
N ASP A 38 -14.72 -4.65 -2.24
CA ASP A 38 -14.72 -3.43 -3.03
C ASP A 38 -16.14 -2.82 -3.11
N LEU A 39 -17.17 -3.66 -3.00
CA LEU A 39 -18.57 -3.25 -2.97
C LEU A 39 -18.97 -2.76 -1.58
N GLN A 40 -18.56 -3.44 -0.53
CA GLN A 40 -18.72 -2.97 0.86
C GLN A 40 -17.99 -1.64 1.11
N ALA A 41 -16.83 -1.43 0.48
CA ALA A 41 -16.13 -0.15 0.54
C ALA A 41 -16.93 1.01 -0.09
N LYS A 42 -17.96 0.69 -0.91
CA LYS A 42 -18.92 1.65 -1.47
C LYS A 42 -20.20 1.78 -0.63
N ASN A 43 -20.20 1.23 0.59
CA ASN A 43 -21.36 1.19 1.50
C ASN A 43 -22.60 0.48 0.90
N MET A 44 -22.38 -0.52 0.06
CA MET A 44 -23.48 -1.33 -0.47
C MET A 44 -23.94 -2.33 0.60
N GLU A 45 -25.24 -2.40 0.81
CA GLU A 45 -25.87 -3.40 1.67
C GLU A 45 -25.83 -4.78 1.01
N LEU A 46 -26.03 -5.85 1.80
CA LEU A 46 -25.92 -7.23 1.32
C LEU A 46 -26.84 -7.52 0.13
N ASP A 47 -28.09 -7.08 0.20
CA ASP A 47 -29.07 -7.28 -0.88
C ASP A 47 -28.67 -6.54 -2.18
N GLU A 48 -28.09 -5.35 -2.06
CA GLU A 48 -27.56 -4.59 -3.20
C GLU A 48 -26.35 -5.27 -3.82
N ILE A 49 -25.49 -5.92 -3.00
CA ILE A 49 -24.34 -6.70 -3.46
C ILE A 49 -24.81 -7.92 -4.24
N ILE A 50 -25.85 -8.61 -3.76
CA ILE A 50 -26.48 -9.76 -4.45
C ILE A 50 -27.00 -9.31 -5.81
N GLU A 51 -27.83 -8.28 -5.86
CA GLU A 51 -28.43 -7.75 -7.09
C GLU A 51 -27.34 -7.30 -8.09
N TYR A 52 -26.31 -6.63 -7.59
CA TYR A 52 -25.16 -6.22 -8.41
C TYR A 52 -24.45 -7.43 -9.00
N ALA A 53 -24.20 -8.48 -8.20
CA ALA A 53 -23.52 -9.69 -8.63
C ALA A 53 -24.29 -10.39 -9.76
N ILE A 54 -25.61 -10.54 -9.60
CA ILE A 54 -26.49 -11.15 -10.59
C ILE A 54 -26.54 -10.30 -11.87
N THR A 55 -26.78 -8.98 -11.74
CA THR A 55 -26.89 -8.08 -12.88
C THR A 55 -25.60 -7.98 -13.70
N LYS A 56 -24.45 -8.11 -13.07
CA LYS A 56 -23.14 -8.06 -13.74
C LYS A 56 -22.64 -9.41 -14.23
N GLY A 57 -23.41 -10.50 -14.01
CA GLY A 57 -23.04 -11.85 -14.42
C GLY A 57 -21.85 -12.43 -13.63
N TYR A 58 -21.53 -11.88 -12.47
CA TYR A 58 -20.57 -12.48 -11.53
C TYR A 58 -21.19 -13.64 -10.77
N ALA A 59 -22.50 -13.76 -10.82
CA ALA A 59 -23.28 -14.67 -10.05
C ALA A 59 -24.46 -15.21 -10.86
N THR A 60 -24.68 -16.50 -10.78
CA THR A 60 -25.94 -17.16 -11.10
C THR A 60 -26.76 -17.27 -9.82
N GLU A 61 -28.06 -17.64 -9.93
CA GLU A 61 -28.91 -17.88 -8.75
C GLU A 61 -28.33 -18.95 -7.79
N ASP A 62 -27.38 -19.77 -8.27
CA ASP A 62 -26.71 -20.84 -7.52
C ASP A 62 -25.63 -20.38 -6.53
N ILE A 63 -25.38 -19.09 -6.35
CA ILE A 63 -24.36 -18.60 -5.42
C ILE A 63 -24.86 -18.19 -4.05
N LEU A 64 -26.17 -18.11 -3.89
CA LEU A 64 -26.83 -17.82 -2.63
C LEU A 64 -27.15 -19.15 -1.92
N PHE A 65 -26.58 -19.33 -0.76
CA PHE A 65 -26.75 -20.52 0.08
C PHE A 65 -27.42 -20.12 1.39
N THR A 66 -28.16 -21.07 1.96
CA THR A 66 -28.65 -20.99 3.34
C THR A 66 -27.56 -21.41 4.31
N ALA A 67 -27.65 -20.99 5.55
CA ALA A 67 -26.61 -21.27 6.56
C ALA A 67 -26.48 -22.78 6.84
N ASP A 68 -27.55 -23.56 6.68
CA ASP A 68 -27.57 -25.00 6.86
C ASP A 68 -26.82 -25.81 5.77
N ALA A 69 -26.47 -25.16 4.65
CA ALA A 69 -25.58 -25.75 3.65
C ALA A 69 -24.13 -25.88 4.15
N PHE A 70 -23.79 -25.28 5.28
CA PHE A 70 -22.44 -25.27 5.86
C PHE A 70 -22.41 -26.04 7.18
N SER A 71 -21.20 -26.51 7.55
CA SER A 71 -21.00 -27.14 8.86
C SER A 71 -21.16 -26.13 10.00
N SER A 72 -21.84 -26.55 11.09
CA SER A 72 -21.92 -25.74 12.32
C SER A 72 -20.54 -25.36 12.86
N ASP A 73 -19.55 -26.26 12.76
CA ASP A 73 -18.18 -26.02 13.20
C ASP A 73 -17.54 -24.84 12.44
N PHE A 74 -17.94 -24.61 11.17
CA PHE A 74 -17.42 -23.48 10.40
C PHE A 74 -17.88 -22.13 10.98
N VAL A 75 -19.14 -22.05 11.37
CA VAL A 75 -19.70 -20.83 11.99
C VAL A 75 -19.07 -20.58 13.37
N GLU A 76 -18.89 -21.64 14.16
CA GLU A 76 -18.19 -21.55 15.45
C GLU A 76 -16.73 -21.04 15.29
N MET A 77 -16.00 -21.55 14.27
CA MET A 77 -14.66 -21.09 13.96
C MET A 77 -14.64 -19.61 13.53
N LEU A 78 -15.62 -19.14 12.76
CA LEU A 78 -15.73 -17.73 12.41
C LEU A 78 -15.92 -16.82 13.63
N HIS A 79 -16.74 -17.23 14.59
CA HIS A 79 -16.91 -16.50 15.84
C HIS A 79 -15.61 -16.46 16.64
N HIS A 80 -14.90 -17.58 16.73
CA HIS A 80 -13.61 -17.66 17.42
C HIS A 80 -12.55 -16.76 16.74
N ASP A 81 -12.47 -16.81 15.39
CA ASP A 81 -11.57 -15.95 14.61
C ASP A 81 -11.89 -14.47 14.84
N ARG A 82 -13.17 -14.08 14.90
CA ARG A 82 -13.58 -12.71 15.21
C ARG A 82 -13.08 -12.28 16.58
N GLU A 83 -13.25 -13.09 17.62
CA GLU A 83 -12.80 -12.79 18.98
C GLU A 83 -11.26 -12.56 19.01
N ILE A 84 -10.49 -13.41 18.33
CA ILE A 84 -9.04 -13.25 18.20
C ILE A 84 -8.70 -11.95 17.49
N LEU A 85 -9.37 -11.66 16.36
CA LEU A 85 -9.13 -10.43 15.59
C LEU A 85 -9.53 -9.17 16.36
N GLU A 86 -10.60 -9.18 17.13
CA GLU A 86 -11.01 -8.09 18.01
C GLU A 86 -9.94 -7.81 19.06
N GLN A 87 -9.42 -8.86 19.70
CA GLN A 87 -8.36 -8.73 20.71
C GLN A 87 -7.07 -8.19 20.08
N LEU A 88 -6.64 -8.78 18.97
CA LEU A 88 -5.45 -8.33 18.25
C LEU A 88 -5.59 -6.88 17.80
N ASN A 89 -6.75 -6.51 17.24
CA ASN A 89 -6.99 -5.13 16.82
C ASN A 89 -6.95 -4.16 17.98
N ALA A 90 -7.56 -4.51 19.14
CA ALA A 90 -7.55 -3.69 20.34
C ALA A 90 -6.12 -3.51 20.91
N ASP A 91 -5.30 -4.55 20.90
CA ASP A 91 -3.92 -4.49 21.37
C ASP A 91 -3.04 -3.65 20.44
N TRP A 92 -3.17 -3.83 19.12
CA TRP A 92 -2.43 -3.04 18.13
C TRP A 92 -2.87 -1.58 18.07
N GLU A 93 -4.12 -1.24 18.40
CA GLU A 93 -4.56 0.17 18.49
C GLU A 93 -3.85 0.93 19.62
N LYS A 94 -3.47 0.27 20.68
CA LYS A 94 -2.72 0.86 21.79
C LYS A 94 -1.25 1.09 21.45
N GLU A 95 -0.73 0.31 20.50
CA GLU A 95 0.65 0.43 20.07
C GLU A 95 0.84 1.66 19.18
N ASN A 96 1.71 2.57 19.56
CA ASN A 96 1.99 3.80 18.83
C ASN A 96 3.44 3.87 18.32
N ASP A 97 4.31 2.97 18.78
CA ASP A 97 5.71 2.96 18.40
C ASP A 97 5.88 2.32 17.01
N ASP A 98 6.52 3.03 16.10
CA ASP A 98 6.96 2.48 14.81
C ASP A 98 8.49 2.51 14.72
N PRO A 99 9.18 1.52 15.31
CA PRO A 99 10.65 1.47 15.33
C PRO A 99 11.28 1.48 13.93
N LYS A 100 10.55 0.99 12.92
CA LYS A 100 10.99 1.02 11.53
C LYS A 100 11.00 2.44 10.98
N PHE A 101 9.96 3.20 11.26
CA PHE A 101 9.90 4.60 10.85
C PHE A 101 10.90 5.44 11.63
N ASP A 102 11.05 5.22 12.93
CA ASP A 102 11.99 5.95 13.77
C ASP A 102 13.43 5.75 13.28
N LYS A 103 13.79 4.50 12.93
CA LYS A 103 15.08 4.20 12.34
C LYS A 103 15.26 4.80 10.95
N PHE A 104 14.20 4.83 10.15
CA PHE A 104 14.21 5.52 8.86
C PHE A 104 14.42 7.02 9.03
N GLN A 105 13.73 7.66 9.98
CA GLN A 105 13.85 9.10 10.27
C GLN A 105 15.24 9.45 10.78
N GLU A 106 15.82 8.64 11.66
CA GLU A 106 17.21 8.80 12.12
C GLU A 106 18.19 8.81 10.93
N ASN A 107 18.05 7.83 10.03
CA ASN A 107 18.90 7.76 8.84
C ASN A 107 18.62 8.89 7.85
N LEU A 108 17.37 9.35 7.74
CA LEU A 108 17.01 10.49 6.91
C LEU A 108 17.78 11.76 7.35
N THR A 109 17.89 11.94 8.67
CA THR A 109 18.55 13.12 9.24
C THR A 109 20.08 13.04 9.14
N HIS A 110 20.67 11.86 9.38
CA HIS A 110 22.11 11.72 9.60
C HIS A 110 22.87 11.07 8.44
N ASN A 111 22.22 10.21 7.63
CA ASN A 111 22.91 9.37 6.66
C ASN A 111 22.50 9.60 5.21
N PHE A 112 21.17 9.65 4.93
CA PHE A 112 20.70 9.64 3.55
C PHE A 112 20.94 10.94 2.79
N PHE A 113 21.15 12.04 3.49
CA PHE A 113 21.51 13.35 2.92
C PHE A 113 22.93 13.79 3.29
N ASP A 114 23.76 12.87 3.76
CA ASP A 114 25.18 13.12 3.92
C ASP A 114 25.82 13.45 2.55
N LYS A 115 26.56 14.54 2.48
CA LYS A 115 27.08 15.09 1.21
C LYS A 115 28.14 14.21 0.54
N GLU A 116 28.86 13.41 1.31
CA GLU A 116 29.86 12.49 0.76
C GLU A 116 29.18 11.27 0.11
N ARG A 117 28.10 10.80 0.70
CA ARG A 117 27.34 9.62 0.22
C ARG A 117 26.26 9.97 -0.79
N ASN A 118 25.69 11.15 -0.66
CA ASN A 118 24.60 11.65 -1.51
C ASN A 118 24.89 13.08 -1.99
N PRO A 119 25.89 13.28 -2.86
CA PRO A 119 26.25 14.59 -3.37
C PRO A 119 25.11 15.27 -4.13
N SER A 120 24.22 14.51 -4.78
CA SER A 120 23.05 15.05 -5.48
C SER A 120 21.95 15.55 -4.54
N GLY A 121 21.92 15.10 -3.28
CA GLY A 121 20.84 15.40 -2.34
C GLY A 121 19.50 14.81 -2.75
N LYS A 122 19.49 13.72 -3.55
CA LYS A 122 18.28 13.07 -4.04
C LYS A 122 18.14 11.68 -3.45
N LEU A 123 16.91 11.32 -3.07
CA LEU A 123 16.55 10.04 -2.46
C LEU A 123 15.37 9.40 -3.20
N VAL A 124 15.49 8.12 -3.52
CA VAL A 124 14.38 7.30 -4.02
C VAL A 124 13.96 6.31 -2.94
N LEU A 125 12.70 6.39 -2.52
CA LEU A 125 12.11 5.53 -1.50
C LEU A 125 11.07 4.61 -2.13
N PHE A 126 11.32 3.30 -2.09
CA PHE A 126 10.42 2.29 -2.61
C PHE A 126 9.66 1.58 -1.49
N SER A 127 8.36 1.34 -1.73
CA SER A 127 7.51 0.43 -0.95
C SER A 127 6.54 -0.31 -1.87
N GLU A 128 6.16 -1.54 -1.52
CA GLU A 128 5.23 -2.34 -2.31
C GLU A 128 3.76 -1.93 -2.10
N SER A 129 3.44 -1.35 -0.95
CA SER A 129 2.07 -1.01 -0.55
C SER A 129 1.78 0.47 -0.73
N VAL A 130 0.69 0.80 -1.43
CA VAL A 130 0.19 2.18 -1.56
C VAL A 130 -0.17 2.76 -0.18
N ASP A 131 -0.67 1.95 0.74
CA ASP A 131 -0.95 2.39 2.11
C ASP A 131 0.32 2.80 2.86
N THR A 132 1.42 2.06 2.64
CA THR A 132 2.73 2.43 3.18
C THR A 132 3.26 3.72 2.53
N LEU A 133 3.05 3.91 1.22
CA LEU A 133 3.44 5.16 0.54
C LEU A 133 2.69 6.36 1.12
N ASN A 134 1.36 6.24 1.32
CA ASN A 134 0.54 7.29 1.94
C ASN A 134 1.02 7.60 3.37
N TYR A 135 1.25 6.55 4.17
CA TYR A 135 1.77 6.69 5.52
C TYR A 135 3.11 7.45 5.55
N LEU A 136 4.07 7.05 4.72
CA LEU A 136 5.38 7.70 4.65
C LEU A 136 5.28 9.14 4.16
N TYR A 137 4.43 9.39 3.17
CA TYR A 137 4.21 10.74 2.67
C TYR A 137 3.63 11.66 3.75
N ASP A 138 2.63 11.20 4.48
CA ASP A 138 2.00 11.96 5.57
C ASP A 138 2.99 12.23 6.71
N ARG A 139 3.75 11.22 7.13
CA ARG A 139 4.78 11.37 8.18
C ARG A 139 5.87 12.38 7.74
N LEU A 140 6.36 12.26 6.53
CA LEU A 140 7.42 13.17 6.02
C LEU A 140 6.92 14.60 5.86
N THR A 141 5.72 14.79 5.31
CA THR A 141 5.21 16.12 4.98
C THR A 141 4.54 16.82 6.17
N LYS A 142 3.73 16.09 6.96
CA LYS A 142 2.93 16.69 8.04
C LYS A 142 3.66 16.70 9.39
N GLU A 143 4.42 15.64 9.71
CA GLU A 143 5.07 15.53 11.02
C GLU A 143 6.50 16.06 10.98
N ILE A 144 7.30 15.67 9.96
CA ILE A 144 8.67 16.15 9.80
C ILE A 144 8.73 17.54 9.13
N GLY A 145 7.65 17.94 8.43
CA GLY A 145 7.53 19.24 7.79
C GLY A 145 8.29 19.38 6.46
N ARG A 146 8.59 18.26 5.77
CA ARG A 146 9.28 18.31 4.48
C ARG A 146 8.32 18.69 3.35
N SER A 147 8.66 19.74 2.60
CA SER A 147 7.89 20.20 1.42
C SER A 147 8.45 19.70 0.08
N ASP A 148 9.58 18.98 0.12
CA ASP A 148 10.34 18.52 -1.05
C ASP A 148 10.12 17.01 -1.37
N VAL A 149 8.97 16.48 -0.99
CA VAL A 149 8.59 15.08 -1.18
C VAL A 149 7.60 14.95 -2.33
N LEU A 150 7.89 14.09 -3.31
CA LEU A 150 7.03 13.73 -4.42
C LEU A 150 6.54 12.29 -4.27
N MET A 151 5.24 12.09 -4.13
CA MET A 151 4.66 10.75 -4.10
C MET A 151 4.12 10.36 -5.48
N VAL A 152 4.59 9.22 -6.02
CA VAL A 152 4.22 8.70 -7.33
C VAL A 152 3.62 7.31 -7.20
N THR A 153 2.39 7.17 -7.71
CA THR A 153 1.62 5.93 -7.75
C THR A 153 1.17 5.66 -9.19
N ALA A 154 0.60 4.49 -9.46
CA ALA A 154 0.04 4.17 -10.76
C ALA A 154 -1.02 5.19 -11.22
N ALA A 155 -1.80 5.73 -10.29
CA ALA A 155 -2.87 6.68 -10.58
C ALA A 155 -2.37 8.06 -11.04
N ASN A 156 -1.18 8.50 -10.62
CA ASN A 156 -0.68 9.85 -10.91
C ASN A 156 0.61 9.88 -11.77
N ARG A 157 1.23 8.72 -12.05
CA ARG A 157 2.51 8.60 -12.78
C ARG A 157 2.51 9.38 -14.10
N ASN A 158 1.46 9.22 -14.92
CA ASN A 158 1.41 9.86 -16.24
C ASN A 158 1.36 11.38 -16.11
N ARG A 159 0.56 11.90 -15.17
CA ARG A 159 0.46 13.34 -14.90
C ARG A 159 1.77 13.93 -14.36
N LEU A 160 2.50 13.17 -13.54
CA LEU A 160 3.74 13.62 -12.91
C LEU A 160 5.00 13.33 -13.76
N GLY A 161 4.86 12.73 -14.95
CA GLY A 161 5.99 12.31 -15.77
C GLY A 161 7.00 13.42 -16.06
N GLN A 162 6.55 14.63 -16.36
CA GLN A 162 7.40 15.80 -16.58
C GLN A 162 8.11 16.21 -15.28
N THR A 163 7.40 16.33 -14.17
CA THR A 163 7.96 16.68 -12.85
C THR A 163 9.03 15.67 -12.41
N ILE A 164 8.81 14.38 -12.68
CA ILE A 164 9.80 13.34 -12.36
C ILE A 164 11.08 13.55 -13.15
N LYS A 165 10.98 13.80 -14.47
CA LYS A 165 12.13 14.06 -15.34
C LYS A 165 12.90 15.29 -14.88
N GLU A 166 12.24 16.40 -14.63
CA GLU A 166 12.83 17.65 -14.19
C GLU A 166 13.64 17.51 -12.90
N ASN A 167 13.15 16.70 -11.96
CA ASN A 167 13.77 16.59 -10.64
C ASN A 167 14.74 15.40 -10.50
N PHE A 168 14.55 14.30 -11.26
CA PHE A 168 15.26 13.03 -11.01
C PHE A 168 16.00 12.45 -12.22
N ASP A 169 15.78 12.95 -13.46
CA ASP A 169 16.51 12.50 -14.63
C ASP A 169 17.71 13.42 -14.89
N ALA A 170 18.94 12.89 -14.80
CA ALA A 170 20.17 13.67 -15.00
C ALA A 170 20.36 14.10 -16.46
N ASN A 171 19.73 13.42 -17.42
CA ASN A 171 19.76 13.80 -18.84
C ASN A 171 18.77 14.92 -19.18
N PHE A 172 17.93 15.31 -18.24
CA PHE A 172 16.96 16.38 -18.44
C PHE A 172 17.53 17.69 -17.90
N ASP A 173 17.77 18.63 -18.80
CA ASP A 173 18.24 19.97 -18.41
C ASP A 173 17.06 20.74 -17.77
N SER A 174 17.15 20.98 -16.50
CA SER A 174 16.13 21.68 -15.72
C SER A 174 16.71 22.34 -14.50
N ASP A 175 16.37 23.59 -14.29
CA ASP A 175 16.66 24.37 -13.07
C ASP A 175 15.65 24.04 -11.93
N SER A 176 14.65 23.21 -12.20
CA SER A 176 13.62 22.83 -11.22
C SER A 176 14.16 21.77 -10.26
N MET A 177 14.60 22.19 -9.09
CA MET A 177 15.10 21.31 -8.01
C MET A 177 14.14 21.26 -6.81
N ARG A 178 12.83 21.27 -7.09
CA ARG A 178 11.80 21.37 -6.06
C ARG A 178 11.73 20.14 -5.16
N TYR A 179 11.93 18.94 -5.72
CA TYR A 179 11.77 17.69 -4.99
C TYR A 179 13.10 16.98 -4.81
N ASN A 180 13.40 16.61 -3.55
CA ASN A 180 14.61 15.86 -3.19
C ASN A 180 14.29 14.40 -2.80
N ILE A 181 13.06 14.11 -2.43
CA ILE A 181 12.60 12.75 -2.12
C ILE A 181 11.50 12.36 -3.10
N ILE A 182 11.64 11.19 -3.74
CA ILE A 182 10.57 10.54 -4.46
C ILE A 182 10.16 9.27 -3.71
N ILE A 183 8.87 9.15 -3.40
CA ILE A 183 8.27 7.97 -2.78
C ILE A 183 7.44 7.26 -3.84
N THR A 184 7.70 5.98 -4.08
CA THR A 184 7.03 5.25 -5.15
C THR A 184 6.95 3.75 -4.87
N SER A 185 6.06 3.08 -5.60
CA SER A 185 6.05 1.63 -5.74
C SER A 185 6.84 1.20 -6.98
N ASP A 186 6.78 -0.08 -7.31
CA ASP A 186 7.40 -0.61 -8.53
C ASP A 186 6.89 0.03 -9.84
N VAL A 187 5.89 0.90 -9.75
CA VAL A 187 5.39 1.68 -10.90
C VAL A 187 6.50 2.51 -11.58
N LEU A 188 7.53 2.91 -10.85
CA LEU A 188 8.72 3.58 -11.40
C LEU A 188 9.93 2.64 -11.57
N ALA A 189 9.79 1.36 -11.25
CA ALA A 189 10.83 0.37 -11.54
C ALA A 189 11.03 0.14 -13.04
N GLU A 190 10.13 0.65 -13.90
CA GLU A 190 10.23 0.57 -15.36
C GLU A 190 9.93 1.92 -16.04
N GLY A 191 10.62 2.18 -17.15
CA GLY A 191 10.31 3.28 -18.07
C GLY A 191 10.65 4.69 -17.62
N VAL A 192 11.36 4.87 -16.49
CA VAL A 192 11.77 6.20 -15.98
C VAL A 192 13.23 6.16 -15.54
N ASN A 193 13.95 7.25 -15.76
CA ASN A 193 15.31 7.43 -15.27
C ASN A 193 15.28 8.23 -13.96
N LEU A 194 15.95 7.69 -12.93
CA LEU A 194 16.07 8.32 -11.61
C LEU A 194 17.56 8.52 -11.23
N HIS A 195 18.43 8.55 -12.22
CA HIS A 195 19.88 8.50 -12.05
C HIS A 195 20.51 9.84 -11.60
N ARG A 196 19.69 10.86 -11.32
CA ARG A 196 20.13 12.02 -10.54
C ARG A 196 20.18 11.71 -9.03
N SER A 197 19.61 10.58 -8.60
CA SER A 197 19.64 10.13 -7.22
C SER A 197 20.81 9.21 -6.97
N ASN A 198 21.49 9.36 -5.82
CA ASN A 198 22.58 8.48 -5.38
C ASN A 198 22.11 7.45 -4.33
N VAL A 199 20.98 7.71 -3.68
CA VAL A 199 20.49 6.88 -2.58
C VAL A 199 19.13 6.26 -2.92
N ILE A 200 19.06 4.94 -2.74
CA ILE A 200 17.82 4.16 -2.79
C ILE A 200 17.55 3.58 -1.42
N VAL A 201 16.32 3.74 -0.97
CA VAL A 201 15.80 3.08 0.23
C VAL A 201 14.66 2.15 -0.16
N ASN A 202 14.82 0.87 0.08
CA ASN A 202 13.73 -0.08 0.02
C ASN A 202 13.09 -0.15 1.40
N TYR A 203 12.00 0.59 1.61
CA TYR A 203 11.30 0.58 2.89
C TYR A 203 10.73 -0.81 3.19
N ASP A 204 10.20 -1.47 2.16
CA ASP A 204 9.87 -2.89 2.20
C ASP A 204 10.73 -3.62 1.18
N SER A 205 11.42 -4.68 1.62
CA SER A 205 12.22 -5.52 0.73
C SER A 205 11.32 -6.37 -0.15
N PRO A 206 11.47 -6.31 -1.47
CA PRO A 206 10.69 -7.17 -2.35
C PRO A 206 11.11 -8.64 -2.17
N TRP A 207 10.14 -9.54 -2.23
CA TRP A 207 10.38 -10.99 -2.21
C TRP A 207 11.19 -11.48 -3.41
N ASN A 208 11.07 -10.79 -4.55
CA ASN A 208 11.74 -11.13 -5.79
C ASN A 208 13.01 -10.28 -5.97
N ALA A 209 14.16 -10.92 -6.00
CA ALA A 209 15.46 -10.27 -6.24
C ALA A 209 15.49 -9.50 -7.56
N THR A 210 14.78 -9.95 -8.61
CA THR A 210 14.69 -9.25 -9.90
C THR A 210 14.10 -7.85 -9.73
N ARG A 211 13.07 -7.69 -8.90
CA ARG A 211 12.48 -6.37 -8.59
C ARG A 211 13.50 -5.47 -7.89
N LEU A 212 14.27 -6.00 -6.96
CA LEU A 212 15.33 -5.24 -6.31
C LEU A 212 16.36 -4.74 -7.32
N MET A 213 16.81 -5.62 -8.22
CA MET A 213 17.75 -5.24 -9.29
C MET A 213 17.15 -4.21 -10.27
N GLN A 214 15.87 -4.32 -10.59
CA GLN A 214 15.18 -3.31 -11.41
C GLN A 214 15.16 -1.94 -10.72
N ARG A 215 14.85 -1.88 -9.43
CA ARG A 215 14.89 -0.63 -8.64
C ARG A 215 16.29 -0.02 -8.64
N ILE A 216 17.32 -0.82 -8.37
CA ILE A 216 18.73 -0.38 -8.39
C ILE A 216 19.10 0.13 -9.79
N GLY A 217 18.73 -0.59 -10.84
CA GLY A 217 18.99 -0.23 -12.23
C GLY A 217 18.35 1.09 -12.71
N ARG A 218 17.42 1.69 -11.92
CA ARG A 218 16.85 3.02 -12.24
C ARG A 218 17.73 4.18 -11.78
N VAL A 219 18.52 3.93 -10.75
CA VAL A 219 19.44 4.91 -10.17
C VAL A 219 20.87 4.69 -10.66
N ASN A 220 21.32 3.44 -10.68
CA ASN A 220 22.66 3.08 -11.13
C ASN A 220 22.69 2.85 -12.66
N ARG A 221 22.86 3.93 -13.44
CA ARG A 221 23.06 3.89 -14.89
C ARG A 221 24.33 4.61 -15.29
N ILE A 222 24.84 4.29 -16.48
CA ILE A 222 25.96 5.02 -17.09
C ILE A 222 25.54 6.50 -17.20
N GLY A 223 26.29 7.41 -16.56
CA GLY A 223 25.94 8.82 -16.46
C GLY A 223 25.27 9.23 -15.14
N SER A 224 25.17 8.32 -14.15
CA SER A 224 24.82 8.73 -12.78
C SER A 224 25.87 9.69 -12.24
N VAL A 225 25.42 10.76 -11.59
CA VAL A 225 26.26 11.79 -10.97
C VAL A 225 26.85 11.26 -9.67
#